data_22ca4185f04cdf0dffe1d27fc0d475ed
#
_entry.id   22ca4185f04cdf0dffe1d27fc0d475ed
#
_cell.length_a   1.000
_cell.length_b   1.000
_cell.length_c   1.000
_cell.angle_alpha   90.00
_cell.angle_beta   90.00
_cell.angle_gamma   90.00
#
_symmetry.space_group_name_H-M   'P 1'
#
loop_
_entity.id
_entity.type
_entity.pdbx_description
1 polymer ?
#
loop_
_entity_poly.entity_id
_entity_poly.type
_entity_poly.pdbx_seq_one_letter_code
_entity_poly.pdbx_strand_id
1 'polypeptide(L)'
;MIALRFLRTVLGWTWIFLDTMAAAMVIGISGETEFSERVLRGWARRFVRIAGARVLVRHDAELDPDRSYVFVSNHTSNLDVPAILSVMDHPMRFIAKQELKRIPIFGWAAGRMGHVFIDRKDRGGATQAIRDRIDRGLRGASLFFFAEGTRSVSDELLPFKKGAAVAALETHLDCVPIAVAGARSVLKPKGFSLFQPGPVAVVFGKPIESSSHDMDRRDELVAEQRSAVEGALQEARALIAREGKAA
;
A
#
# COMPACT_ATOMS: atom_id res chain seq x y z
N MET A 1 3.11 22.49 25.13
CA MET A 1 3.43 21.32 24.27
C MET A 1 2.23 20.91 23.39
N ILE A 2 1.02 20.72 23.92
CA ILE A 2 -0.17 20.26 23.13
C ILE A 2 -0.54 21.25 22.03
N ALA A 3 -0.59 22.56 22.31
CA ALA A 3 -0.93 23.59 21.34
C ALA A 3 0.04 23.62 20.14
N LEU A 4 1.34 23.45 20.38
CA LEU A 4 2.34 23.39 19.31
C LEU A 4 2.18 22.15 18.44
N ARG A 5 1.87 20.99 19.05
CA ARG A 5 1.57 19.75 18.30
C ARG A 5 0.30 19.89 17.47
N PHE A 6 -0.73 20.52 18.02
CA PHE A 6 -1.97 20.80 17.31
C PHE A 6 -1.70 21.70 16.09
N LEU A 7 -1.04 22.84 16.30
CA LEU A 7 -0.67 23.75 15.19
C LEU A 7 0.14 23.06 14.11
N ARG A 8 1.18 22.32 14.50
CA ARG A 8 2.00 21.52 13.56
C ARG A 8 1.15 20.52 12.77
N THR A 9 0.19 19.87 13.42
CA THR A 9 -0.69 18.91 12.76
C THR A 9 -1.63 19.58 11.78
N VAL A 10 -2.23 20.70 12.13
CA VAL A 10 -3.12 21.48 11.25
C VAL A 10 -2.34 21.95 10.02
N LEU A 11 -1.18 22.58 10.21
CA LEU A 11 -0.32 23.02 9.12
C LEU A 11 0.14 21.84 8.24
N GLY A 12 0.49 20.72 8.87
CA GLY A 12 0.87 19.51 8.17
C GLY A 12 -0.26 18.93 7.30
N TRP A 13 -1.48 18.85 7.83
CA TRP A 13 -2.63 18.40 7.04
C TRP A 13 -2.98 19.37 5.90
N THR A 14 -2.90 20.67 6.14
CA THR A 14 -3.10 21.68 5.07
C THR A 14 -2.06 21.48 3.96
N TRP A 15 -0.80 21.32 4.32
CA TRP A 15 0.26 21.08 3.35
C TRP A 15 0.07 19.76 2.60
N ILE A 16 -0.23 18.66 3.31
CA ILE A 16 -0.50 17.35 2.70
C ILE A 16 -1.67 17.44 1.71
N PHE A 17 -2.73 18.17 2.08
CA PHE A 17 -3.87 18.36 1.18
C PHE A 17 -3.46 19.10 -0.10
N LEU A 18 -2.78 20.23 0.02
CA LEU A 18 -2.33 21.02 -1.13
C LEU A 18 -1.35 20.23 -2.02
N ASP A 19 -0.39 19.55 -1.41
CA ASP A 19 0.58 18.71 -2.12
C ASP A 19 -0.09 17.51 -2.81
N THR A 20 -1.09 16.90 -2.16
CA THR A 20 -1.88 15.81 -2.77
C THR A 20 -2.67 16.32 -3.98
N MET A 21 -3.28 17.50 -3.89
CA MET A 21 -4.02 18.09 -5.01
C MET A 21 -3.08 18.45 -6.18
N ALA A 22 -1.92 19.03 -5.88
CA ALA A 22 -0.91 19.35 -6.89
C ALA A 22 -0.38 18.07 -7.57
N ALA A 23 0.03 17.07 -6.81
CA ALA A 23 0.49 15.79 -7.34
C ALA A 23 -0.60 15.09 -8.15
N ALA A 24 -1.85 15.07 -7.66
CA ALA A 24 -2.98 14.49 -8.37
C ALA A 24 -3.28 15.20 -9.69
N MET A 25 -3.18 16.55 -9.74
CA MET A 25 -3.36 17.30 -10.98
C MET A 25 -2.28 16.93 -12.02
N VAL A 26 -1.03 16.88 -11.60
CA VAL A 26 0.09 16.50 -12.49
C VAL A 26 -0.10 15.07 -12.99
N ILE A 27 -0.38 14.10 -12.10
CA ILE A 27 -0.59 12.70 -12.45
C ILE A 27 -1.81 12.55 -13.37
N GLY A 28 -2.90 13.24 -13.08
CA GLY A 28 -4.12 13.20 -13.89
C GLY A 28 -3.89 13.67 -15.32
N ILE A 29 -3.05 14.67 -15.52
CA ILE A 29 -2.65 15.16 -16.85
C ILE A 29 -1.69 14.16 -17.52
N SER A 30 -0.62 13.76 -16.83
CA SER A 30 0.45 12.89 -17.38
C SER A 30 0.02 11.43 -17.56
N GLY A 31 -0.98 10.97 -16.79
CA GLY A 31 -1.48 9.59 -16.83
C GLY A 31 -0.46 8.57 -16.32
N GLU A 32 -0.48 7.37 -16.89
CA GLU A 32 0.38 6.23 -16.53
C GLU A 32 1.75 6.36 -17.21
N THR A 33 2.65 7.13 -16.60
CA THR A 33 4.01 7.42 -17.09
C THR A 33 5.05 7.32 -15.97
N GLU A 34 6.34 7.14 -16.32
CA GLU A 34 7.43 7.18 -15.36
C GLU A 34 7.53 8.51 -14.61
N PHE A 35 7.17 9.61 -15.28
CA PHE A 35 7.11 10.91 -14.63
C PHE A 35 6.07 10.93 -13.51
N SER A 36 4.88 10.38 -13.75
CA SER A 36 3.83 10.24 -12.74
C SER A 36 4.26 9.35 -11.58
N GLU A 37 5.01 8.27 -11.84
CA GLU A 37 5.59 7.42 -10.79
C GLU A 37 6.56 8.21 -9.91
N ARG A 38 7.43 9.03 -10.51
CA ARG A 38 8.35 9.90 -9.77
C ARG A 38 7.61 10.95 -8.93
N VAL A 39 6.57 11.56 -9.48
CA VAL A 39 5.71 12.51 -8.74
C VAL A 39 5.05 11.83 -7.56
N LEU A 40 4.48 10.63 -7.74
CA LEU A 40 3.82 9.84 -6.71
C LEU A 40 4.79 9.47 -5.57
N ARG A 41 5.98 8.98 -5.90
CA ARG A 41 7.02 8.68 -4.91
C ARG A 41 7.51 9.94 -4.18
N GLY A 42 7.68 11.05 -4.90
CA GLY A 42 8.03 12.34 -4.32
C GLY A 42 6.97 12.83 -3.31
N TRP A 43 5.70 12.74 -3.67
CA TRP A 43 4.58 13.01 -2.77
C TRP A 43 4.62 12.12 -1.52
N ALA A 44 4.82 10.81 -1.69
CA ALA A 44 4.87 9.87 -0.59
C ALA A 44 6.00 10.20 0.40
N ARG A 45 7.20 10.51 -0.09
CA ARG A 45 8.34 10.93 0.73
C ARG A 45 8.09 12.23 1.51
N ARG A 46 7.40 13.19 0.90
CA ARG A 46 6.99 14.43 1.60
C ARG A 46 5.94 14.15 2.65
N PHE A 47 4.94 13.32 2.32
CA PHE A 47 3.89 12.93 3.27
C PHE A 47 4.47 12.31 4.54
N VAL A 48 5.33 11.27 4.42
CA VAL A 48 5.91 10.59 5.59
C VAL A 48 6.77 11.54 6.43
N ARG A 49 7.52 12.46 5.78
CA ARG A 49 8.33 13.47 6.45
C ARG A 49 7.47 14.46 7.25
N ILE A 50 6.38 14.96 6.68
CA ILE A 50 5.45 15.90 7.33
C ILE A 50 4.74 15.22 8.51
N ALA A 51 4.32 13.98 8.35
CA ALA A 51 3.74 13.19 9.43
C ALA A 51 4.74 12.91 10.56
N GLY A 52 6.04 13.09 10.30
CA GLY A 52 7.12 12.78 11.25
C GLY A 52 7.42 11.29 11.34
N ALA A 53 7.10 10.54 10.29
CA ALA A 53 7.44 9.13 10.19
C ALA A 53 8.89 8.95 9.77
N ARG A 54 9.64 8.14 10.50
CA ARG A 54 10.96 7.67 10.11
C ARG A 54 10.83 6.26 9.56
N VAL A 55 10.94 6.13 8.25
CA VAL A 55 10.72 4.84 7.58
C VAL A 55 11.98 4.01 7.63
N LEU A 56 11.87 2.82 8.22
CA LEU A 56 12.86 1.75 8.23
C LEU A 56 12.45 0.74 7.17
N VAL A 57 13.38 0.32 6.33
CA VAL A 57 13.08 -0.63 5.26
C VAL A 57 13.98 -1.85 5.36
N ARG A 58 13.42 -3.02 5.03
CA ARG A 58 14.15 -4.27 4.86
C ARG A 58 13.58 -5.04 3.67
N HIS A 59 14.48 -5.59 2.88
CA HIS A 59 14.17 -6.50 1.77
C HIS A 59 14.75 -7.87 2.09
N ASP A 60 13.92 -8.91 2.09
CA ASP A 60 14.38 -10.30 2.32
C ASP A 60 14.76 -11.00 1.01
N ALA A 61 14.46 -10.39 -0.14
CA ALA A 61 14.89 -10.79 -1.46
C ALA A 61 15.01 -9.57 -2.38
N GLU A 62 15.90 -9.64 -3.35
CA GLU A 62 15.93 -8.69 -4.46
C GLU A 62 14.80 -9.01 -5.43
N LEU A 63 14.04 -7.99 -5.80
CA LEU A 63 12.98 -8.11 -6.80
C LEU A 63 13.54 -7.69 -8.16
N ASP A 64 13.22 -8.45 -9.18
CA ASP A 64 13.56 -8.10 -10.54
C ASP A 64 12.78 -6.84 -10.97
N PRO A 65 13.45 -5.73 -11.31
CA PRO A 65 12.80 -4.48 -11.67
C PRO A 65 11.94 -4.57 -12.93
N ASP A 66 12.21 -5.53 -13.79
CA ASP A 66 11.52 -5.71 -15.08
C ASP A 66 10.32 -6.67 -14.96
N ARG A 67 10.13 -7.31 -13.80
CA ARG A 67 9.00 -8.21 -13.55
C ARG A 67 7.87 -7.51 -12.83
N SER A 68 6.64 -7.89 -13.17
CA SER A 68 5.44 -7.52 -12.40
C SER A 68 5.18 -8.55 -11.30
N TYR A 69 4.56 -8.10 -10.20
CA TYR A 69 4.22 -8.92 -9.04
C TYR A 69 2.80 -8.62 -8.55
N VAL A 70 2.30 -9.48 -7.68
CA VAL A 70 1.13 -9.18 -6.85
C VAL A 70 1.62 -8.91 -5.42
N PHE A 71 1.67 -7.64 -5.04
CA PHE A 71 2.01 -7.24 -3.69
C PHE A 71 0.84 -7.42 -2.74
N VAL A 72 1.09 -8.03 -1.60
CA VAL A 72 0.08 -8.37 -0.58
C VAL A 72 0.51 -7.81 0.76
N SER A 73 -0.30 -6.92 1.35
CA SER A 73 0.08 -6.25 2.60
C SER A 73 -1.05 -6.22 3.63
N ASN A 74 -0.67 -6.08 4.90
CA ASN A 74 -1.55 -5.66 5.99
C ASN A 74 -1.93 -4.19 5.85
N HIS A 75 -2.98 -3.75 6.55
CA HIS A 75 -3.43 -2.36 6.52
C HIS A 75 -3.88 -1.86 7.89
N THR A 76 -3.21 -0.86 8.43
CA THR A 76 -3.46 -0.33 9.78
C THR A 76 -3.68 1.18 9.83
N SER A 77 -3.21 1.92 8.81
CA SER A 77 -3.23 3.38 8.79
C SER A 77 -3.35 3.94 7.37
N ASN A 78 -3.81 5.17 7.24
CA ASN A 78 -3.67 5.93 5.99
C ASN A 78 -2.20 6.23 5.64
N LEU A 79 -1.29 6.11 6.60
CA LEU A 79 0.14 6.29 6.40
C LEU A 79 0.80 5.08 5.72
N ASP A 80 0.14 3.90 5.69
CA ASP A 80 0.73 2.69 5.07
C ASP A 80 1.05 2.92 3.59
N VAL A 81 0.12 3.53 2.85
CA VAL A 81 0.31 3.81 1.41
C VAL A 81 1.52 4.71 1.16
N PRO A 82 1.63 5.92 1.75
CA PRO A 82 2.81 6.74 1.54
C PRO A 82 4.09 6.14 2.14
N ALA A 83 4.02 5.34 3.22
CA ALA A 83 5.20 4.66 3.75
C ALA A 83 5.77 3.66 2.73
N ILE A 84 4.92 2.79 2.18
CA ILE A 84 5.34 1.83 1.14
C ILE A 84 5.86 2.55 -0.10
N LEU A 85 5.10 3.50 -0.65
CA LEU A 85 5.47 4.24 -1.86
C LEU A 85 6.77 5.05 -1.70
N SER A 86 7.12 5.46 -0.48
CA SER A 86 8.34 6.24 -0.23
C SER A 86 9.63 5.43 -0.40
N VAL A 87 9.55 4.10 -0.30
CA VAL A 87 10.67 3.15 -0.33
C VAL A 87 10.55 2.10 -1.44
N MET A 88 9.50 2.16 -2.24
CA MET A 88 9.23 1.22 -3.32
C MET A 88 9.64 1.81 -4.67
N ASP A 89 10.41 1.05 -5.46
CA ASP A 89 10.82 1.45 -6.80
C ASP A 89 9.94 0.86 -7.91
N HIS A 90 9.25 -0.27 -7.66
CA HIS A 90 8.31 -0.85 -8.60
C HIS A 90 7.05 0.01 -8.78
N PRO A 91 6.58 0.25 -10.02
CA PRO A 91 5.29 0.86 -10.27
C PRO A 91 4.16 -0.04 -9.72
N MET A 92 3.19 0.56 -9.01
CA MET A 92 2.11 -0.18 -8.37
C MET A 92 0.73 0.33 -8.75
N ARG A 93 -0.20 -0.61 -8.93
CA ARG A 93 -1.62 -0.32 -9.16
C ARG A 93 -2.42 -0.83 -7.98
N PHE A 94 -2.88 0.10 -7.14
CA PHE A 94 -3.63 -0.23 -5.94
C PHE A 94 -5.05 -0.68 -6.29
N ILE A 95 -5.48 -1.74 -5.61
CA ILE A 95 -6.89 -2.15 -5.60
C ILE A 95 -7.58 -1.36 -4.50
N ALA A 96 -8.28 -0.32 -4.90
CA ALA A 96 -8.83 0.72 -4.04
C ALA A 96 -10.35 0.61 -3.88
N LYS A 97 -10.89 1.21 -2.81
CA LYS A 97 -12.33 1.27 -2.57
C LYS A 97 -13.00 2.21 -3.57
N GLN A 98 -14.15 1.81 -4.13
CA GLN A 98 -14.87 2.56 -5.18
C GLN A 98 -15.24 3.99 -4.77
N GLU A 99 -15.52 4.23 -3.49
CA GLU A 99 -15.86 5.57 -3.01
C GLU A 99 -14.70 6.57 -3.20
N LEU A 100 -13.45 6.11 -3.23
CA LEU A 100 -12.29 6.98 -3.49
C LEU A 100 -12.31 7.55 -4.92
N LYS A 101 -12.94 6.86 -5.88
CA LYS A 101 -13.13 7.36 -7.25
C LYS A 101 -13.96 8.63 -7.29
N ARG A 102 -14.85 8.84 -6.30
CA ARG A 102 -15.76 10.01 -6.24
C ARG A 102 -15.08 11.26 -5.68
N ILE A 103 -13.87 11.15 -5.11
CA ILE A 103 -13.12 12.31 -4.62
C ILE A 103 -12.61 13.07 -5.84
N PRO A 104 -13.04 14.34 -6.05
CA PRO A 104 -12.60 15.14 -7.19
C PRO A 104 -11.06 15.23 -7.26
N ILE A 105 -10.52 15.36 -8.47
CA ILE A 105 -9.07 15.41 -8.75
C ILE A 105 -8.37 14.10 -8.36
N PHE A 106 -8.46 13.67 -7.09
CA PHE A 106 -7.81 12.44 -6.60
C PHE A 106 -8.32 11.20 -7.35
N GLY A 107 -9.65 10.99 -7.41
CA GLY A 107 -10.23 9.83 -8.09
C GLY A 107 -9.95 9.82 -9.60
N TRP A 108 -9.96 11.00 -10.22
CA TRP A 108 -9.56 11.17 -11.61
C TRP A 108 -8.09 10.80 -11.82
N ALA A 109 -7.18 11.36 -11.03
CA ALA A 109 -5.75 11.08 -11.12
C ALA A 109 -5.42 9.60 -10.88
N ALA A 110 -6.03 9.00 -9.83
CA ALA A 110 -5.84 7.61 -9.51
C ALA A 110 -6.35 6.68 -10.63
N GLY A 111 -7.46 7.03 -11.29
CA GLY A 111 -7.95 6.32 -12.48
C GLY A 111 -7.01 6.46 -13.67
N ARG A 112 -6.47 7.66 -13.91
CA ARG A 112 -5.49 7.94 -14.96
C ARG A 112 -4.15 7.22 -14.72
N MET A 113 -3.81 6.97 -13.46
CA MET A 113 -2.63 6.20 -13.05
C MET A 113 -2.85 4.67 -13.17
N GLY A 114 -4.06 4.23 -13.53
CA GLY A 114 -4.39 2.81 -13.69
C GLY A 114 -4.71 2.08 -12.40
N HIS A 115 -4.99 2.78 -11.29
CA HIS A 115 -5.50 2.14 -10.08
C HIS A 115 -6.89 1.54 -10.33
N VAL A 116 -7.19 0.43 -9.66
CA VAL A 116 -8.45 -0.31 -9.83
C VAL A 116 -9.39 0.03 -8.66
N PHE A 117 -10.58 0.51 -9.00
CA PHE A 117 -11.61 0.79 -8.00
C PHE A 117 -12.62 -0.34 -7.96
N ILE A 118 -12.82 -0.92 -6.77
CA ILE A 118 -13.73 -2.03 -6.56
C ILE A 118 -14.80 -1.71 -5.51
N ASP A 119 -16.02 -2.17 -5.75
CA ASP A 119 -17.02 -2.31 -4.69
C ASP A 119 -16.75 -3.62 -3.94
N ARG A 120 -16.38 -3.49 -2.68
CA ARG A 120 -16.05 -4.65 -1.82
C ARG A 120 -17.28 -5.50 -1.47
N LYS A 121 -18.49 -5.00 -1.72
CA LYS A 121 -19.75 -5.72 -1.51
C LYS A 121 -20.13 -6.54 -2.75
N ASP A 122 -19.75 -6.08 -3.93
CA ASP A 122 -19.95 -6.76 -5.20
C ASP A 122 -18.71 -7.57 -5.57
N ARG A 123 -18.69 -8.86 -5.22
CA ARG A 123 -17.56 -9.75 -5.50
C ARG A 123 -17.34 -9.98 -7.00
N GLY A 124 -18.43 -10.10 -7.77
CA GLY A 124 -18.38 -10.31 -9.22
C GLY A 124 -17.79 -9.11 -9.94
N GLY A 125 -18.32 -7.92 -9.68
CA GLY A 125 -17.82 -6.68 -10.25
C GLY A 125 -16.38 -6.36 -9.81
N ALA A 126 -16.00 -6.69 -8.57
CA ALA A 126 -14.62 -6.53 -8.12
C ALA A 126 -13.63 -7.41 -8.90
N THR A 127 -13.97 -8.68 -9.11
CA THR A 127 -13.16 -9.60 -9.91
C THR A 127 -13.06 -9.13 -11.35
N GLN A 128 -14.18 -8.73 -11.96
CA GLN A 128 -14.19 -8.24 -13.33
C GLN A 128 -13.33 -6.97 -13.49
N ALA A 129 -13.41 -6.02 -12.57
CA ALA A 129 -12.61 -4.80 -12.63
C ALA A 129 -11.08 -5.09 -12.57
N ILE A 130 -10.67 -6.12 -11.81
CA ILE A 130 -9.27 -6.57 -11.76
C ILE A 130 -8.89 -7.23 -13.09
N ARG A 131 -9.73 -8.11 -13.62
CA ARG A 131 -9.52 -8.74 -14.94
C ARG A 131 -9.40 -7.70 -16.06
N ASP A 132 -10.31 -6.74 -16.11
CA ASP A 132 -10.27 -5.64 -17.09
C ASP A 132 -8.95 -4.84 -17.01
N ARG A 133 -8.35 -4.73 -15.83
CA ARG A 133 -7.04 -4.09 -15.69
C ARG A 133 -5.92 -4.99 -16.22
N ILE A 134 -5.99 -6.27 -15.93
CA ILE A 134 -5.03 -7.28 -16.41
C ILE A 134 -5.08 -7.34 -17.94
N ASP A 135 -6.27 -7.42 -18.53
CA ASP A 135 -6.48 -7.52 -19.98
C ASP A 135 -5.97 -6.28 -20.74
N ARG A 136 -6.06 -5.09 -20.12
CA ARG A 136 -5.45 -3.85 -20.65
C ARG A 136 -3.92 -3.82 -20.56
N GLY A 137 -3.33 -4.83 -19.93
CA GLY A 137 -1.90 -4.96 -19.69
C GLY A 137 -1.41 -4.11 -18.52
N LEU A 138 -0.55 -4.69 -17.70
CA LEU A 138 0.01 -4.02 -16.52
C LEU A 138 1.09 -2.99 -16.87
N ARG A 139 1.65 -3.04 -18.08
CA ARG A 139 2.69 -2.10 -18.58
C ARG A 139 3.90 -2.01 -17.62
N GLY A 140 4.37 -3.16 -17.13
CA GLY A 140 5.46 -3.24 -16.17
C GLY A 140 5.08 -2.88 -14.73
N ALA A 141 3.81 -2.53 -14.47
CA ALA A 141 3.36 -2.27 -13.11
C ALA A 141 2.93 -3.56 -12.41
N SER A 142 3.00 -3.55 -11.10
CA SER A 142 2.54 -4.62 -10.21
C SER A 142 1.17 -4.30 -9.63
N LEU A 143 0.38 -5.32 -9.28
CA LEU A 143 -0.86 -5.13 -8.54
C LEU A 143 -0.59 -5.05 -7.04
N PHE A 144 -1.30 -4.20 -6.32
CA PHE A 144 -1.14 -4.04 -4.89
C PHE A 144 -2.46 -4.23 -4.14
N PHE A 145 -2.44 -5.17 -3.19
CA PHE A 145 -3.60 -5.49 -2.37
C PHE A 145 -3.30 -5.27 -0.88
N PHE A 146 -4.15 -4.49 -0.23
CA PHE A 146 -4.32 -4.62 1.20
C PHE A 146 -5.26 -5.81 1.45
N ALA A 147 -4.69 -7.00 1.73
CA ALA A 147 -5.40 -8.27 1.67
C ALA A 147 -6.52 -8.41 2.70
N GLU A 148 -6.48 -7.67 3.79
CA GLU A 148 -7.53 -7.61 4.81
C GLU A 148 -8.82 -6.95 4.30
N GLY A 149 -8.73 -6.14 3.23
CA GLY A 149 -9.85 -5.42 2.64
C GLY A 149 -10.38 -4.26 3.49
N THR A 150 -9.80 -4.01 4.66
CA THR A 150 -10.11 -2.87 5.54
C THR A 150 -8.90 -2.59 6.43
N ARG A 151 -8.88 -1.42 7.10
CA ARG A 151 -7.85 -1.12 8.09
C ARG A 151 -8.15 -1.83 9.41
N SER A 152 -7.18 -2.60 9.91
CA SER A 152 -7.25 -3.15 11.26
C SER A 152 -7.19 -2.03 12.30
N VAL A 153 -7.98 -2.16 13.34
CA VAL A 153 -7.97 -1.25 14.51
C VAL A 153 -7.10 -1.80 15.66
N SER A 154 -6.57 -3.01 15.48
CA SER A 154 -5.64 -3.68 16.40
C SER A 154 -4.30 -3.92 15.71
N ASP A 155 -3.35 -4.49 16.44
CA ASP A 155 -2.05 -4.90 15.88
C ASP A 155 -2.07 -6.33 15.31
N GLU A 156 -3.25 -6.97 15.32
CA GLU A 156 -3.46 -8.31 14.77
C GLU A 156 -3.89 -8.22 13.31
N LEU A 157 -3.45 -9.22 12.53
CA LEU A 157 -3.88 -9.38 11.15
C LEU A 157 -5.34 -9.87 11.10
N LEU A 158 -6.17 -9.17 10.35
CA LEU A 158 -7.49 -9.66 9.99
C LEU A 158 -7.41 -10.81 8.97
N PRO A 159 -8.49 -11.59 8.79
CA PRO A 159 -8.54 -12.59 7.73
C PRO A 159 -8.32 -11.99 6.35
N PHE A 160 -7.47 -12.62 5.54
CA PHE A 160 -7.19 -12.18 4.17
C PHE A 160 -8.35 -12.53 3.23
N LYS A 161 -8.61 -11.64 2.29
CA LYS A 161 -9.55 -11.84 1.19
C LYS A 161 -8.86 -12.56 0.04
N LYS A 162 -9.62 -13.31 -0.74
CA LYS A 162 -9.11 -14.14 -1.85
C LYS A 162 -8.63 -13.33 -3.07
N GLY A 163 -8.90 -12.03 -3.14
CA GLY A 163 -8.67 -11.22 -4.33
C GLY A 163 -7.22 -11.18 -4.81
N ALA A 164 -6.26 -11.12 -3.89
CA ALA A 164 -4.84 -11.14 -4.24
C ALA A 164 -4.40 -12.50 -4.80
N ALA A 165 -4.82 -13.61 -4.16
CA ALA A 165 -4.50 -14.95 -4.65
C ALA A 165 -5.13 -15.23 -6.02
N VAL A 166 -6.41 -14.86 -6.21
CA VAL A 166 -7.07 -14.99 -7.51
C VAL A 166 -6.33 -14.19 -8.60
N ALA A 167 -5.97 -12.94 -8.32
CA ALA A 167 -5.22 -12.13 -9.26
C ALA A 167 -3.85 -12.74 -9.60
N ALA A 168 -3.13 -13.29 -8.63
CA ALA A 168 -1.85 -13.95 -8.85
C ALA A 168 -1.98 -15.18 -9.74
N LEU A 169 -2.98 -16.02 -9.48
CA LEU A 169 -3.24 -17.23 -10.29
C LEU A 169 -3.68 -16.90 -11.72
N GLU A 170 -4.54 -15.87 -11.90
CA GLU A 170 -4.99 -15.45 -13.23
C GLU A 170 -3.90 -14.78 -14.07
N THR A 171 -2.95 -14.11 -13.42
CA THR A 171 -1.85 -13.41 -14.09
C THR A 171 -0.57 -14.23 -14.17
N HIS A 172 -0.48 -15.35 -13.47
CA HIS A 172 0.76 -16.12 -13.26
C HIS A 172 1.90 -15.27 -12.67
N LEU A 173 1.55 -14.24 -11.88
CA LEU A 173 2.51 -13.38 -11.20
C LEU A 173 2.77 -13.88 -9.78
N ASP A 174 4.04 -13.87 -9.39
CA ASP A 174 4.43 -14.22 -8.02
C ASP A 174 3.90 -13.19 -7.02
N CYS A 175 3.58 -13.67 -5.82
CA CYS A 175 3.12 -12.83 -4.72
C CYS A 175 4.30 -12.35 -3.87
N VAL A 176 4.37 -11.05 -3.59
CA VAL A 176 5.38 -10.52 -2.68
C VAL A 176 4.67 -10.01 -1.42
N PRO A 177 4.90 -10.64 -0.25
CA PRO A 177 4.34 -10.17 1.00
C PRO A 177 5.05 -8.90 1.45
N ILE A 178 4.26 -7.92 1.89
CA ILE A 178 4.75 -6.67 2.47
C ILE A 178 4.12 -6.49 3.84
N ALA A 179 4.91 -6.10 4.84
CA ALA A 179 4.38 -5.75 6.13
C ALA A 179 4.72 -4.32 6.52
N VAL A 180 3.74 -3.62 7.11
CA VAL A 180 3.92 -2.28 7.68
C VAL A 180 3.62 -2.33 9.16
N ALA A 181 4.58 -1.89 9.97
CA ALA A 181 4.44 -1.71 11.41
C ALA A 181 4.67 -0.26 11.83
N GLY A 182 4.08 0.17 12.94
CA GLY A 182 4.27 1.50 13.52
C GLY A 182 3.45 2.63 12.87
N ALA A 183 2.92 2.46 11.67
CA ALA A 183 2.18 3.50 10.96
C ALA A 183 0.95 4.01 11.74
N ARG A 184 0.24 3.11 12.44
CA ARG A 184 -0.92 3.45 13.29
C ARG A 184 -0.54 4.30 14.49
N SER A 185 0.65 4.13 15.04
CA SER A 185 1.16 4.95 16.16
C SER A 185 1.44 6.37 15.72
N VAL A 186 1.93 6.57 14.49
CA VAL A 186 2.18 7.89 13.90
C VAL A 186 0.88 8.57 13.47
N LEU A 187 -0.01 7.83 12.80
CA LEU A 187 -1.28 8.33 12.28
C LEU A 187 -2.40 7.31 12.50
N LYS A 188 -3.33 7.59 13.41
CA LYS A 188 -4.46 6.71 13.71
C LYS A 188 -5.37 6.50 12.49
N PRO A 189 -6.01 5.31 12.35
CA PRO A 189 -6.76 4.94 11.14
C PRO A 189 -8.08 5.70 10.94
N LYS A 190 -8.61 6.34 11.98
CA LYS A 190 -9.93 7.01 11.95
C LYS A 190 -9.89 8.38 12.63
N GLY A 191 -10.72 9.29 12.11
CA GLY A 191 -10.91 10.63 12.68
C GLY A 191 -9.74 11.58 12.42
N PHE A 192 -9.84 12.80 12.96
CA PHE A 192 -8.74 13.74 13.03
C PHE A 192 -7.72 13.23 14.06
N SER A 193 -6.52 12.98 13.62
CA SER A 193 -5.44 12.47 14.47
C SER A 193 -4.27 13.45 14.47
N LEU A 194 -3.77 13.76 15.66
CA LEU A 194 -2.52 14.48 15.80
C LEU A 194 -1.38 13.59 15.36
N PHE A 195 -0.48 14.11 14.53
CA PHE A 195 0.74 13.41 14.15
C PHE A 195 1.58 13.11 15.39
N GLN A 196 1.95 11.84 15.52
CA GLN A 196 2.85 11.36 16.56
C GLN A 196 4.14 10.87 15.88
N PRO A 197 5.18 11.71 15.80
CA PRO A 197 6.43 11.30 15.17
C PRO A 197 6.97 10.00 15.76
N GLY A 198 7.42 9.12 14.88
CA GLY A 198 7.92 7.82 15.30
C GLY A 198 8.38 6.93 14.15
N PRO A 199 8.96 5.77 14.47
CA PRO A 199 9.41 4.81 13.47
C PRO A 199 8.24 4.10 12.81
N VAL A 200 8.39 3.86 11.51
CA VAL A 200 7.51 3.02 10.68
C VAL A 200 8.39 2.05 9.92
N ALA A 201 8.20 0.76 10.11
CA ALA A 201 8.97 -0.24 9.40
C ALA A 201 8.16 -0.81 8.23
N VAL A 202 8.81 -0.94 7.07
CA VAL A 202 8.30 -1.62 5.88
C VAL A 202 9.22 -2.78 5.56
N VAL A 203 8.70 -3.99 5.56
CA VAL A 203 9.45 -5.22 5.25
C VAL A 203 8.86 -5.86 4.00
N PHE A 204 9.72 -6.11 3.02
CA PHE A 204 9.41 -6.86 1.81
C PHE A 204 9.91 -8.28 2.01
N GLY A 205 9.00 -9.25 2.08
CA GLY A 205 9.32 -10.65 2.22
C GLY A 205 9.73 -11.31 0.90
N LYS A 206 10.06 -12.59 0.96
CA LYS A 206 10.42 -13.37 -0.23
C LYS A 206 9.20 -13.60 -1.12
N PRO A 207 9.37 -13.57 -2.45
CA PRO A 207 8.31 -13.93 -3.38
C PRO A 207 7.78 -15.35 -3.12
N ILE A 208 6.46 -15.50 -3.27
CA ILE A 208 5.73 -16.77 -3.24
C ILE A 208 5.38 -17.10 -4.68
N GLU A 209 5.84 -18.23 -5.18
CA GLU A 209 5.58 -18.68 -6.54
C GLU A 209 4.10 -19.05 -6.72
N SER A 210 3.39 -18.33 -7.59
CA SER A 210 1.99 -18.61 -7.89
C SER A 210 1.82 -19.93 -8.67
N SER A 211 2.85 -20.33 -9.45
CA SER A 211 2.86 -21.55 -10.26
C SER A 211 2.76 -22.85 -9.45
N SER A 212 3.05 -22.81 -8.16
CA SER A 212 2.88 -23.95 -7.25
C SER A 212 1.43 -24.23 -6.83
N HIS A 213 0.50 -23.35 -7.23
CA HIS A 213 -0.91 -23.41 -6.92
C HIS A 213 -1.77 -23.30 -8.17
N ASP A 214 -3.01 -23.78 -8.07
CA ASP A 214 -4.07 -23.59 -9.05
C ASP A 214 -5.30 -22.92 -8.43
N MET A 215 -6.34 -22.71 -9.23
CA MET A 215 -7.56 -22.04 -8.77
C MET A 215 -8.32 -22.84 -7.71
N ASP A 216 -8.20 -24.17 -7.69
CA ASP A 216 -8.84 -25.03 -6.69
C ASP A 216 -8.11 -24.96 -5.35
N ARG A 217 -6.79 -24.74 -5.40
CA ARG A 217 -5.93 -24.58 -4.22
C ARG A 217 -5.72 -23.11 -3.81
N ARG A 218 -6.51 -22.18 -4.34
CA ARG A 218 -6.39 -20.73 -4.03
C ARG A 218 -6.46 -20.39 -2.54
N ASP A 219 -7.16 -21.22 -1.73
CA ASP A 219 -7.29 -20.99 -0.29
C ASP A 219 -5.97 -21.33 0.44
N GLU A 220 -5.18 -22.25 -0.09
CA GLU A 220 -3.84 -22.55 0.40
C GLU A 220 -2.91 -21.36 0.10
N LEU A 221 -2.96 -20.79 -1.10
CA LEU A 221 -2.20 -19.58 -1.44
C LEU A 221 -2.57 -18.38 -0.55
N VAL A 222 -3.86 -18.20 -0.22
CA VAL A 222 -4.30 -17.16 0.74
C VAL A 222 -3.68 -17.39 2.11
N ALA A 223 -3.66 -18.65 2.59
CA ALA A 223 -3.06 -18.99 3.88
C ALA A 223 -1.55 -18.75 3.89
N GLU A 224 -0.86 -19.10 2.80
CA GLU A 224 0.57 -18.86 2.63
C GLU A 224 0.90 -17.36 2.58
N GLN A 225 0.15 -16.57 1.79
CA GLN A 225 0.26 -15.11 1.75
C GLN A 225 0.11 -14.51 3.15
N ARG A 226 -0.90 -14.96 3.91
CA ARG A 226 -1.15 -14.48 5.27
C ARG A 226 0.00 -14.82 6.22
N SER A 227 0.49 -16.05 6.18
CA SER A 227 1.63 -16.50 7.01
C SER A 227 2.90 -15.71 6.68
N ALA A 228 3.17 -15.47 5.40
CA ALA A 228 4.34 -14.70 4.96
C ALA A 228 4.26 -13.23 5.40
N VAL A 229 3.07 -12.59 5.29
CA VAL A 229 2.87 -11.22 5.80
C VAL A 229 2.99 -11.18 7.32
N GLU A 230 2.53 -12.21 8.04
CA GLU A 230 2.66 -12.30 9.49
C GLU A 230 4.14 -12.40 9.92
N GLY A 231 4.95 -13.21 9.24
CA GLY A 231 6.39 -13.29 9.46
C GLY A 231 7.09 -11.96 9.19
N ALA A 232 6.79 -11.33 8.05
CA ALA A 232 7.31 -9.99 7.72
C ALA A 232 6.88 -8.92 8.74
N LEU A 233 5.66 -9.02 9.32
CA LEU A 233 5.17 -8.11 10.35
C LEU A 233 5.93 -8.28 11.68
N GLN A 234 6.29 -9.50 12.04
CA GLN A 234 7.14 -9.76 13.21
C GLN A 234 8.54 -9.11 13.02
N GLU A 235 9.12 -9.25 11.84
CA GLU A 235 10.39 -8.60 11.50
C GLU A 235 10.29 -7.06 11.51
N ALA A 236 9.21 -6.50 10.97
CA ALA A 236 8.97 -5.06 11.00
C ALA A 236 8.88 -4.52 12.44
N ARG A 237 8.20 -5.25 13.33
CA ARG A 237 8.15 -4.91 14.77
C ARG A 237 9.51 -5.02 15.43
N ALA A 238 10.30 -6.04 15.08
CA ALA A 238 11.66 -6.22 15.60
C ALA A 238 12.60 -5.09 15.16
N LEU A 239 12.48 -4.59 13.93
CA LEU A 239 13.24 -3.42 13.45
C LEU A 239 12.94 -2.18 14.30
N ILE A 240 11.67 -1.88 14.57
CA ILE A 240 11.27 -0.76 15.43
C ILE A 240 11.83 -0.91 16.85
N ALA A 241 11.74 -2.12 17.42
CA ALA A 241 12.22 -2.37 18.78
C ALA A 241 13.74 -2.23 18.91
N ARG A 242 14.52 -2.63 17.90
CA ARG A 242 15.98 -2.46 17.85
C ARG A 242 16.38 -0.98 17.80
N GLU A 243 15.67 -0.20 16.99
CA GLU A 243 15.94 1.23 16.88
C GLU A 243 15.62 1.98 18.18
N GLY A 244 14.52 1.64 18.86
CA GLY A 244 14.18 2.23 20.16
C GLY A 244 15.17 1.93 21.28
N LYS A 245 16.03 0.90 21.12
CA LYS A 245 17.13 0.59 22.05
C LYS A 245 18.44 1.31 21.71
N ALA A 246 18.57 1.81 20.47
CA ALA A 246 19.77 2.48 19.98
C ALA A 246 19.68 4.02 20.09
N ALA A 247 18.49 4.56 20.36
CA ALA A 247 18.20 5.99 20.55
C ALA A 247 18.12 6.37 22.03
#